data_38e8bc0384b4c81adce6592b4b48dcde
#
_entry.id   38e8bc0384b4c81adce6592b4b48dcde
#
_cell.length_a   1.000
_cell.length_b   1.000
_cell.length_c   1.000
_cell.angle_alpha   90.00
_cell.angle_beta   90.00
_cell.angle_gamma   90.00
#
_symmetry.space_group_name_H-M   'P 1'
#
loop_
_entity.id
_entity.type
_entity.pdbx_description
1 polymer ?
#
loop_
_entity_poly.entity_id
_entity_poly.type
_entity_poly.pdbx_seq_one_letter_code
_entity_poly.pdbx_strand_id
1 'polypeptide(L)'
;MNYLSDLLVSLVGIAFAMTIHEFGHAFAAYLLGDDTAKRAGRMTINPANHIDIVGLVMLMIFHFGWAKPVPVNPNNFKNYRVGNIIVSLAGAAGNLVGAIICALILKFSPMYAISIIAATALNYNLWFAAFNLLPVPP
;
A
#
# COMPACT_ATOMS: atom_id res chain seq x y z
N MET A 1 -12.12 -17.30 -15.24
CA MET A 1 -10.72 -16.92 -15.59
C MET A 1 -9.87 -18.15 -15.36
N ASN A 2 -8.69 -18.23 -15.95
CA ASN A 2 -7.75 -19.33 -15.66
C ASN A 2 -6.80 -18.91 -14.54
N TYR A 3 -6.07 -19.88 -13.95
CA TYR A 3 -5.15 -19.64 -12.83
C TYR A 3 -4.16 -18.50 -13.09
N LEU A 4 -3.62 -18.40 -14.31
CA LEU A 4 -2.64 -17.37 -14.66
C LEU A 4 -3.27 -15.96 -14.65
N SER A 5 -4.47 -15.82 -15.19
CA SER A 5 -5.17 -14.53 -15.19
C SER A 5 -5.54 -14.08 -13.79
N ASP A 6 -5.96 -15.01 -12.93
CA ASP A 6 -6.28 -14.72 -11.53
C ASP A 6 -5.04 -14.30 -10.75
N LEU A 7 -3.91 -14.95 -10.97
CA LEU A 7 -2.62 -14.59 -10.39
C LEU A 7 -2.19 -13.18 -10.83
N LEU A 8 -2.25 -12.87 -12.12
CA LEU A 8 -1.86 -11.56 -12.64
C LEU A 8 -2.73 -10.43 -12.07
N VAL A 9 -4.05 -10.63 -12.03
CA VAL A 9 -4.98 -9.66 -11.45
C VAL A 9 -4.68 -9.46 -9.95
N SER A 10 -4.41 -10.54 -9.22
CA SER A 10 -4.03 -10.46 -7.80
C SER A 10 -2.74 -9.70 -7.60
N LEU A 11 -1.71 -9.95 -8.40
CA LEU A 11 -0.43 -9.24 -8.32
C LEU A 11 -0.59 -7.73 -8.58
N VAL A 12 -1.40 -7.35 -9.56
CA VAL A 12 -1.70 -5.93 -9.83
C VAL A 12 -2.45 -5.30 -8.65
N GLY A 13 -3.45 -5.98 -8.12
CA GLY A 13 -4.23 -5.51 -6.98
C GLY A 13 -3.38 -5.33 -5.71
N ILE A 14 -2.54 -6.31 -5.40
CA ILE A 14 -1.61 -6.24 -4.27
C ILE A 14 -0.60 -5.11 -4.48
N ALA A 15 0.02 -5.01 -5.66
CA ALA A 15 1.01 -3.98 -5.95
C ALA A 15 0.41 -2.57 -5.80
N PHE A 16 -0.83 -2.36 -6.24
CA PHE A 16 -1.54 -1.11 -6.03
C PHE A 16 -1.76 -0.83 -4.53
N ALA A 17 -2.31 -1.80 -3.79
CA ALA A 17 -2.61 -1.62 -2.37
C ALA A 17 -1.35 -1.35 -1.54
N MET A 18 -0.25 -2.07 -1.81
CA MET A 18 1.04 -1.85 -1.16
C MET A 18 1.63 -0.48 -1.50
N THR A 19 1.55 -0.07 -2.76
CA THR A 19 2.04 1.25 -3.20
C THR A 19 1.34 2.39 -2.47
N ILE A 20 0.02 2.35 -2.39
CA ILE A 20 -0.77 3.37 -1.70
C ILE A 20 -0.46 3.36 -0.20
N HIS A 21 -0.28 2.18 0.40
CA HIS A 21 0.10 2.02 1.80
C HIS A 21 1.44 2.69 2.11
N GLU A 22 2.48 2.33 1.37
CA GLU A 22 3.83 2.86 1.55
C GLU A 22 3.91 4.36 1.22
N PHE A 23 3.19 4.80 0.18
CA PHE A 23 3.06 6.23 -0.12
C PHE A 23 2.40 6.99 1.03
N GLY A 24 1.38 6.42 1.67
CA GLY A 24 0.72 7.00 2.84
C GLY A 24 1.72 7.27 3.97
N HIS A 25 2.56 6.31 4.33
CA HIS A 25 3.62 6.48 5.32
C HIS A 25 4.62 7.57 4.92
N ALA A 26 5.12 7.54 3.70
CA ALA A 26 6.10 8.52 3.19
C ALA A 26 5.53 9.94 3.19
N PHE A 27 4.28 10.10 2.74
CA PHE A 27 3.63 11.39 2.65
C PHE A 27 3.32 11.99 4.02
N ALA A 28 2.82 11.18 4.97
CA ALA A 28 2.59 11.62 6.34
C ALA A 28 3.89 12.02 7.03
N ALA A 29 4.96 11.22 6.89
CA ALA A 29 6.28 11.55 7.41
C ALA A 29 6.78 12.90 6.87
N TYR A 30 6.65 13.11 5.57
CA TYR A 30 7.02 14.37 4.92
C TYR A 30 6.25 15.58 5.48
N LEU A 31 4.94 15.47 5.68
CA LEU A 31 4.14 16.54 6.28
C LEU A 31 4.52 16.85 7.73
N LEU A 32 5.08 15.85 8.43
CA LEU A 32 5.54 16.00 9.82
C LEU A 32 7.00 16.47 9.95
N GLY A 33 7.66 16.75 8.82
CA GLY A 33 9.01 17.29 8.75
C GLY A 33 10.11 16.29 8.41
N ASP A 34 9.77 15.03 8.16
CA ASP A 34 10.74 14.00 7.74
C ASP A 34 10.72 13.81 6.21
N ASP A 35 11.71 14.33 5.54
CA ASP A 35 11.88 14.20 4.08
C ASP A 35 12.74 12.97 3.66
N THR A 36 13.04 12.06 4.58
CA THR A 36 13.90 10.90 4.33
C THR A 36 13.41 10.05 3.17
N ALA A 37 12.12 9.67 3.18
CA ALA A 37 11.53 8.88 2.09
C ALA A 37 11.50 9.65 0.76
N LYS A 38 11.24 10.96 0.81
CA LYS A 38 11.25 11.82 -0.38
C LYS A 38 12.63 11.88 -1.01
N ARG A 39 13.68 12.14 -0.22
CA ARG A 39 15.07 12.18 -0.70
C ARG A 39 15.55 10.83 -1.24
N ALA A 40 15.05 9.73 -0.70
CA ALA A 40 15.34 8.39 -1.18
C ALA A 40 14.54 7.99 -2.44
N GLY A 41 13.73 8.90 -3.01
CA GLY A 41 12.85 8.61 -4.17
C GLY A 41 11.73 7.62 -3.87
N ARG A 42 11.39 7.46 -2.57
CA ARG A 42 10.41 6.48 -2.09
C ARG A 42 9.02 7.07 -1.85
N MET A 43 8.87 8.40 -1.86
CA MET A 43 7.58 9.08 -1.82
C MET A 43 7.00 9.18 -3.24
N THR A 44 6.52 8.05 -3.76
CA THR A 44 6.04 7.90 -5.13
C THR A 44 4.91 6.87 -5.21
N ILE A 45 4.05 7.02 -6.20
CA ILE A 45 3.01 6.04 -6.54
C ILE A 45 3.48 5.01 -7.59
N ASN A 46 4.77 4.99 -7.93
CA ASN A 46 5.32 3.98 -8.82
C ASN A 46 5.52 2.65 -8.05
N PRO A 47 4.78 1.57 -8.39
CA PRO A 47 4.86 0.30 -7.67
C PRO A 47 6.27 -0.30 -7.65
N ALA A 48 7.06 -0.10 -8.70
CA ALA A 48 8.41 -0.65 -8.80
C ALA A 48 9.32 -0.22 -7.64
N ASN A 49 9.06 0.96 -7.05
CA ASN A 49 9.85 1.46 -5.93
C ASN A 49 9.48 0.81 -4.58
N HIS A 50 8.37 0.09 -4.53
CA HIS A 50 7.84 -0.54 -3.30
C HIS A 50 7.90 -2.06 -3.34
N ILE A 51 8.24 -2.65 -4.49
CA ILE A 51 8.37 -4.10 -4.66
C ILE A 51 9.73 -4.55 -4.10
N ASP A 52 9.69 -5.54 -3.22
CA ASP A 52 10.83 -6.36 -2.84
C ASP A 52 10.80 -7.64 -3.67
N ILE A 53 11.87 -7.90 -4.42
CA ILE A 53 11.92 -9.05 -5.35
C ILE A 53 11.82 -10.36 -4.59
N VAL A 54 12.50 -10.48 -3.43
CA VAL A 54 12.44 -11.68 -2.60
C VAL A 54 11.04 -11.86 -2.01
N GLY A 55 10.45 -10.77 -1.49
CA GLY A 55 9.09 -10.77 -0.98
C GLY A 55 8.07 -11.16 -2.05
N LEU A 56 8.26 -10.71 -3.31
CA LEU A 56 7.41 -11.09 -4.43
C LEU A 56 7.52 -12.58 -4.78
N VAL A 57 8.75 -13.11 -4.85
CA VAL A 57 8.99 -14.55 -5.10
C VAL A 57 8.37 -15.40 -4.00
N MET A 58 8.53 -15.01 -2.74
CA MET A 58 7.91 -15.69 -1.60
C MET A 58 6.39 -15.67 -1.70
N LEU A 59 5.80 -14.54 -2.10
CA LEU A 59 4.35 -14.44 -2.31
C LEU A 59 3.86 -15.40 -3.40
N MET A 60 4.62 -15.56 -4.49
CA MET A 60 4.24 -16.45 -5.59
C MET A 60 4.34 -17.94 -5.22
N ILE A 61 5.33 -18.33 -4.40
CA ILE A 61 5.59 -19.74 -4.04
C ILE A 61 4.79 -20.14 -2.80
N PHE A 62 4.79 -19.31 -1.76
CA PHE A 62 4.27 -19.66 -0.44
C PHE A 62 3.00 -18.89 -0.06
N HIS A 63 2.47 -18.03 -0.96
CA HIS A 63 1.35 -17.14 -0.69
C HIS A 63 1.57 -16.19 0.51
N PHE A 64 2.83 -15.96 0.85
CA PHE A 64 3.29 -15.04 1.88
C PHE A 64 4.45 -14.21 1.33
N GLY A 65 4.37 -12.89 1.44
CA GLY A 65 5.40 -11.98 0.96
C GLY A 65 5.37 -10.64 1.69
N TRP A 66 6.30 -9.78 1.34
CA TRP A 66 6.42 -8.45 1.93
C TRP A 66 6.78 -7.40 0.90
N ALA A 67 6.46 -6.14 1.19
CA ALA A 67 6.91 -4.98 0.44
C ALA A 67 8.28 -4.50 0.94
N LYS A 68 8.91 -3.66 0.15
CA LYS A 68 10.06 -2.88 0.57
C LYS A 68 9.57 -1.61 1.31
N PRO A 69 9.67 -1.55 2.65
CA PRO A 69 9.11 -0.44 3.41
C PRO A 69 9.81 0.89 3.09
N VAL A 70 9.09 2.00 3.21
CA VAL A 70 9.69 3.33 3.06
C VAL A 70 10.52 3.70 4.29
N PRO A 71 11.67 4.36 4.11
CA PRO A 71 12.48 4.82 5.23
C PRO A 71 11.81 6.02 5.91
N VAL A 72 11.67 5.94 7.23
CA VAL A 72 11.14 7.03 8.08
C VAL A 72 12.13 7.26 9.22
N ASN A 73 12.45 8.53 9.48
CA ASN A 73 13.27 8.93 10.62
C ASN A 73 12.43 9.72 11.63
N PRO A 74 11.95 9.08 12.70
CA PRO A 74 11.09 9.74 13.69
C PRO A 74 11.74 10.89 14.45
N ASN A 75 13.08 10.96 14.45
CA ASN A 75 13.80 12.06 15.07
C ASN A 75 13.61 13.40 14.34
N ASN A 76 13.15 13.38 13.11
CA ASN A 76 12.82 14.57 12.33
C ASN A 76 11.42 15.14 12.67
N PHE A 77 10.60 14.41 13.45
CA PHE A 77 9.28 14.90 13.83
C PHE A 77 9.37 15.93 14.96
N LYS A 78 8.55 16.99 14.87
CA LYS A 78 8.43 17.98 15.96
C LYS A 78 8.01 17.34 17.28
N ASN A 79 7.15 16.33 17.22
CA ASN A 79 6.75 15.51 18.37
C ASN A 79 6.90 14.05 17.98
N TYR A 80 7.90 13.39 18.54
CA TYR A 80 8.25 12.00 18.25
C TYR A 80 7.07 11.02 18.42
N ARG A 81 6.35 11.11 19.55
CA ARG A 81 5.25 10.16 19.83
C ARG A 81 4.06 10.37 18.92
N VAL A 82 3.63 11.60 18.77
CA VAL A 82 2.49 11.96 17.90
C VAL A 82 2.83 11.66 16.45
N GLY A 83 4.04 12.01 16.00
CA GLY A 83 4.49 11.72 14.64
C GLY A 83 4.48 10.23 14.31
N ASN A 84 5.01 9.39 15.22
CA ASN A 84 4.98 7.94 15.04
C ASN A 84 3.56 7.39 14.93
N ILE A 85 2.63 7.84 15.77
CA ILE A 85 1.23 7.40 15.71
C ILE A 85 0.61 7.79 14.35
N ILE A 86 0.76 9.04 13.94
CA ILE A 86 0.20 9.54 12.67
C ILE A 86 0.77 8.74 11.49
N VAL A 87 2.09 8.57 11.42
CA VAL A 87 2.72 7.82 10.33
C VAL A 87 2.29 6.36 10.34
N SER A 88 2.19 5.73 11.51
CA SER A 88 1.73 4.33 11.63
C SER A 88 0.31 4.14 11.10
N LEU A 89 -0.59 5.09 11.33
CA LEU A 89 -1.97 5.05 10.83
C LEU A 89 -2.10 5.47 9.35
N ALA A 90 -1.12 6.20 8.83
CA ALA A 90 -1.20 6.78 7.50
C ALA A 90 -1.23 5.73 6.37
N GLY A 91 -0.57 4.58 6.55
CA GLY A 91 -0.65 3.47 5.60
C GLY A 91 -2.07 2.92 5.48
N ALA A 92 -2.72 2.66 6.61
CA ALA A 92 -4.12 2.21 6.63
C ALA A 92 -5.07 3.27 6.06
N ALA A 93 -4.87 4.55 6.39
CA ALA A 93 -5.64 5.65 5.82
C ALA A 93 -5.45 5.73 4.29
N GLY A 94 -4.24 5.54 3.80
CA GLY A 94 -3.95 5.44 2.36
C GLY A 94 -4.73 4.32 1.70
N ASN A 95 -4.75 3.14 2.32
CA ASN A 95 -5.52 2.00 1.80
C ASN A 95 -7.05 2.28 1.77
N LEU A 96 -7.59 3.00 2.76
CA LEU A 96 -9.00 3.41 2.71
C LEU A 96 -9.27 4.34 1.53
N VAL A 97 -8.38 5.29 1.27
CA VAL A 97 -8.46 6.15 0.06
C VAL A 97 -8.36 5.31 -1.21
N GLY A 98 -7.42 4.36 -1.27
CA GLY A 98 -7.29 3.41 -2.38
C GLY A 98 -8.55 2.60 -2.62
N ALA A 99 -9.20 2.13 -1.54
CA ALA A 99 -10.48 1.41 -1.61
C ALA A 99 -11.59 2.29 -2.20
N ILE A 100 -11.68 3.56 -1.80
CA ILE A 100 -12.65 4.51 -2.36
C ILE A 100 -12.42 4.71 -3.86
N ILE A 101 -11.16 4.90 -4.27
CA ILE A 101 -10.80 5.03 -5.69
C ILE A 101 -11.24 3.79 -6.48
N CYS A 102 -10.95 2.59 -5.97
CA CYS A 102 -11.36 1.33 -6.61
C CYS A 102 -12.88 1.19 -6.71
N ALA A 103 -13.61 1.57 -5.65
CA ALA A 103 -15.07 1.56 -5.65
C ALA A 103 -15.67 2.52 -6.69
N LEU A 104 -15.07 3.71 -6.85
CA LEU A 104 -15.47 4.65 -7.89
C LEU A 104 -15.19 4.11 -9.29
N ILE A 105 -14.04 3.47 -9.51
CA ILE A 105 -13.73 2.80 -10.77
C ILE A 105 -14.75 1.72 -11.06
N LEU A 106 -15.10 0.86 -10.10
CA LEU A 106 -16.13 -0.17 -10.24
C LEU A 106 -17.48 0.41 -10.64
N LYS A 107 -17.86 1.54 -10.02
CA LYS A 107 -19.16 2.19 -10.29
C LYS A 107 -19.27 2.76 -11.71
N PHE A 108 -18.17 3.32 -12.23
CA PHE A 108 -18.20 4.09 -13.48
C PHE A 108 -17.52 3.40 -14.67
N SER A 109 -16.78 2.30 -14.46
CA SER A 109 -16.10 1.62 -15.55
C SER A 109 -17.04 0.71 -16.34
N PRO A 110 -17.15 0.89 -17.65
CA PRO A 110 -17.89 -0.01 -18.52
C PRO A 110 -17.08 -1.26 -18.92
N MET A 111 -15.80 -1.29 -18.62
CA MET A 111 -14.89 -2.34 -19.07
C MET A 111 -14.77 -3.46 -18.03
N TYR A 112 -15.18 -4.67 -18.39
CA TYR A 112 -15.14 -5.84 -17.53
C TYR A 112 -13.75 -6.14 -16.94
N ALA A 113 -12.70 -6.05 -17.76
CA ALA A 113 -11.32 -6.29 -17.30
C ALA A 113 -10.89 -5.28 -16.22
N ILE A 114 -11.20 -3.99 -16.40
CA ILE A 114 -10.90 -2.96 -15.41
C ILE A 114 -11.70 -3.20 -14.12
N SER A 115 -12.96 -3.62 -14.23
CA SER A 115 -13.82 -3.92 -13.07
C SER A 115 -13.28 -5.08 -12.24
N ILE A 116 -12.75 -6.14 -12.86
CA ILE A 116 -12.13 -7.25 -12.12
C ILE A 116 -10.88 -6.78 -11.36
N ILE A 117 -10.00 -6.02 -12.02
CA ILE A 117 -8.79 -5.49 -11.38
C ILE A 117 -9.18 -4.56 -10.22
N ALA A 118 -10.14 -3.66 -10.44
CA ALA A 118 -10.60 -2.73 -9.40
C ALA A 118 -11.26 -3.46 -8.21
N ALA A 119 -12.06 -4.50 -8.45
CA ALA A 119 -12.66 -5.31 -7.39
C ALA A 119 -11.60 -6.02 -6.55
N THR A 120 -10.59 -6.59 -7.21
CA THR A 120 -9.48 -7.27 -6.54
C THR A 120 -8.64 -6.29 -5.72
N ALA A 121 -8.29 -5.14 -6.31
CA ALA A 121 -7.56 -4.07 -5.63
C ALA A 121 -8.35 -3.48 -4.45
N LEU A 122 -9.67 -3.33 -4.58
CA LEU A 122 -10.55 -2.92 -3.48
C LEU A 122 -10.43 -3.87 -2.30
N ASN A 123 -10.54 -5.18 -2.54
CA ASN A 123 -10.41 -6.19 -1.48
C ASN A 123 -9.05 -6.10 -0.78
N TYR A 124 -7.94 -6.02 -1.52
CA TYR A 124 -6.62 -5.91 -0.91
C TYR A 124 -6.45 -4.62 -0.10
N ASN A 125 -6.96 -3.49 -0.58
CA ASN A 125 -6.92 -2.25 0.18
C ASN A 125 -7.70 -2.36 1.49
N LEU A 126 -8.89 -2.96 1.49
CA LEU A 126 -9.69 -3.18 2.70
C LEU A 126 -9.00 -4.13 3.67
N TRP A 127 -8.43 -5.25 3.18
CA TRP A 127 -7.68 -6.18 4.01
C TRP A 127 -6.44 -5.54 4.63
N PHE A 128 -5.66 -4.77 3.87
CA PHE A 128 -4.49 -4.07 4.39
C PHE A 128 -4.88 -3.02 5.42
N ALA A 129 -5.93 -2.23 5.17
CA ALA A 129 -6.43 -1.27 6.14
C ALA A 129 -6.87 -1.97 7.43
N ALA A 130 -7.68 -3.02 7.35
CA ALA A 130 -8.17 -3.75 8.51
C ALA A 130 -7.01 -4.39 9.31
N PHE A 131 -6.07 -5.07 8.62
CA PHE A 131 -4.94 -5.73 9.27
C PHE A 131 -4.01 -4.74 9.99
N ASN A 132 -3.73 -3.59 9.37
CA ASN A 132 -2.87 -2.58 9.97
C ASN A 132 -3.54 -1.73 11.06
N LEU A 133 -4.86 -1.79 11.18
CA LEU A 133 -5.59 -1.17 12.30
C LEU A 133 -5.78 -2.11 13.49
N LEU A 134 -5.48 -3.41 13.34
CA LEU A 134 -5.52 -4.33 14.46
C LEU A 134 -4.39 -4.01 15.44
N PRO A 135 -4.67 -3.99 16.76
CA PRO A 135 -3.66 -3.75 17.79
C PRO A 135 -2.79 -5.02 18.01
N VAL A 136 -2.10 -5.46 16.96
CA VAL A 136 -1.17 -6.58 17.06
C VAL A 136 0.18 -6.00 17.52
N PRO A 137 0.74 -6.45 18.65
CA PRO A 137 2.07 -5.99 19.09
C PRO A 137 3.12 -6.41 18.05
N PRO A 138 4.11 -5.55 17.83
CA PRO A 138 5.20 -5.84 16.89
C PRO A 138 6.04 -7.03 17.33
#